data_cb74564528a05fda3b8287060d62bf4d
#
_entry.id   cb74564528a05fda3b8287060d62bf4d
#
_cell.length_a   1.000
_cell.length_b   1.000
_cell.length_c   1.000
_cell.angle_alpha   90.00
_cell.angle_beta   90.00
_cell.angle_gamma   90.00
#
_symmetry.space_group_name_H-M   'P 1'
#
loop_
_entity.id
_entity.type
_entity.pdbx_description
1 polymer ?
#
loop_
_entity_poly.entity_id
_entity_poly.type
_entity_poly.pdbx_seq_one_letter_code
_entity_poly.pdbx_strand_id
1 'polypeptide(L)'
;MVRRGVSFVAVCRRAVARAAPALLAATLAVAMTWPLVLNVGSDIPKDLGDPLLQTWQVAWIGHAVLHQPLDLFQANVYWPLPDTLAFTDALVGYAPAGLLAQRGPHAALVTYNLLFLFAYTLAFLGAYLLARELGAGRAGGIAAGAAFAYAPWRLAQNGHLQVLSSGGIPLALFLLLRGYRRGSPRLVLCGWLVAAWQMTLGFTLGLQLAYLLAVLAAIILVARVSGYVGAVSRGVAVATAAGVLVLVLVTFMQARPYLRVIDDHPEAERSPAHVESFSPEPRSFLAAPAQSLVWGDASFRARATLPAPDEQTLFPGLTVVLLALIGLAGSVYTTRLRVGLALAVAVCAVLSLGLRDVSGPGKYLTPYRVLYDLAPGWDGVRTPGRLTTLTSLGLALLAGAGLCVVTRYVRRRAASLPGHGARAAAAGVSTLLVGAILVEGLGPIEHPSVPEAPPGQRLAVPPQLHLPWESVDFRHIYWSTAGFPPIVNGAGAFDPESMYKLRLPVESFPDGPSVSALRRLGVRTVVLHPDQVVGTPWEHAARKPVAQLPLVRTRADGVILYTLRPGAPVKRR
;
A
#
# COMPACT_ATOMS: atom_id res chain seq x y z
N MET A 1 16.09 44.61 -32.29
CA MET A 1 15.85 43.49 -31.36
C MET A 1 14.39 43.49 -30.95
N VAL A 2 13.52 42.76 -31.63
CA VAL A 2 12.10 42.65 -31.31
C VAL A 2 11.93 41.44 -30.38
N ARG A 3 11.74 41.67 -29.06
CA ARG A 3 11.30 40.65 -28.10
C ARG A 3 9.88 40.22 -28.53
N ARG A 4 9.75 39.05 -29.13
CA ARG A 4 8.44 38.42 -29.37
C ARG A 4 7.80 38.18 -27.99
N GLY A 5 6.82 39.00 -27.63
CA GLY A 5 5.98 38.81 -26.45
C GLY A 5 5.28 37.45 -26.55
N VAL A 6 5.58 36.51 -25.66
CA VAL A 6 4.86 35.23 -25.56
C VAL A 6 3.44 35.58 -25.12
N SER A 7 2.45 35.36 -25.98
CA SER A 7 1.04 35.64 -25.68
C SER A 7 0.65 34.93 -24.38
N PHE A 8 0.02 35.64 -23.45
CA PHE A 8 -0.54 35.08 -22.19
C PHE A 8 -1.39 33.82 -22.45
N VAL A 9 -2.18 33.84 -23.53
CA VAL A 9 -2.97 32.68 -23.98
C VAL A 9 -2.10 31.46 -24.30
N ALA A 10 -0.91 31.66 -24.91
CA ALA A 10 0.00 30.58 -25.21
C ALA A 10 0.65 30.00 -23.93
N VAL A 11 0.92 30.83 -22.92
CA VAL A 11 1.41 30.40 -21.60
C VAL A 11 0.35 29.59 -20.86
N CYS A 12 -0.89 30.09 -20.80
CA CYS A 12 -2.02 29.38 -20.19
C CYS A 12 -2.32 28.06 -20.89
N ARG A 13 -2.35 28.01 -22.22
CA ARG A 13 -2.52 26.75 -22.97
C ARG A 13 -1.40 25.74 -22.67
N ARG A 14 -0.17 26.18 -22.53
CA ARG A 14 0.97 25.30 -22.17
C ARG A 14 0.85 24.79 -20.73
N ALA A 15 0.43 25.63 -19.79
CA ALA A 15 0.21 25.28 -18.40
C ALA A 15 -0.91 24.22 -18.28
N VAL A 16 -2.08 24.47 -18.90
CA VAL A 16 -3.21 23.52 -18.94
C VAL A 16 -2.80 22.20 -19.59
N ALA A 17 -2.08 22.24 -20.72
CA ALA A 17 -1.63 21.03 -21.40
C ALA A 17 -0.63 20.20 -20.58
N ARG A 18 0.12 20.82 -19.64
CA ARG A 18 1.01 20.14 -18.68
C ARG A 18 0.27 19.58 -17.49
N ALA A 19 -0.76 20.27 -17.00
CA ALA A 19 -1.58 19.86 -15.87
C ALA A 19 -2.62 18.78 -16.24
N ALA A 20 -3.06 18.74 -17.50
CA ALA A 20 -4.13 17.84 -17.96
C ALA A 20 -3.96 16.36 -17.57
N PRO A 21 -2.76 15.74 -17.64
CA PRO A 21 -2.60 14.34 -17.19
C PRO A 21 -2.80 14.15 -15.69
N ALA A 22 -2.38 15.11 -14.87
CA ALA A 22 -2.56 15.05 -13.43
C ALA A 22 -4.04 15.27 -13.05
N LEU A 23 -4.71 16.20 -13.72
CA LEU A 23 -6.15 16.42 -13.55
C LEU A 23 -6.95 15.18 -13.96
N LEU A 24 -6.63 14.56 -15.10
CA LEU A 24 -7.25 13.31 -15.52
C LEU A 24 -7.04 12.21 -14.50
N ALA A 25 -5.82 12.05 -13.98
CA ALA A 25 -5.50 11.06 -12.96
C ALA A 25 -6.33 11.25 -11.69
N ALA A 26 -6.43 12.49 -11.19
CA ALA A 26 -7.23 12.83 -10.01
C ALA A 26 -8.74 12.63 -10.27
N THR A 27 -9.24 13.05 -11.43
CA THR A 27 -10.66 12.83 -11.81
C THR A 27 -10.99 11.34 -11.87
N LEU A 28 -10.09 10.52 -12.46
CA LEU A 28 -10.30 9.07 -12.50
C LEU A 28 -10.22 8.46 -11.11
N ALA A 29 -9.31 8.92 -10.23
CA ALA A 29 -9.27 8.44 -8.86
C ALA A 29 -10.59 8.67 -8.14
N VAL A 30 -11.17 9.88 -8.27
CA VAL A 30 -12.50 10.19 -7.70
C VAL A 30 -13.60 9.33 -8.35
N ALA A 31 -13.61 9.20 -9.68
CA ALA A 31 -14.67 8.48 -10.39
C ALA A 31 -14.65 6.96 -10.08
N MET A 32 -13.45 6.37 -10.01
CA MET A 32 -13.27 4.93 -9.78
C MET A 32 -13.43 4.52 -8.30
N THR A 33 -13.45 5.49 -7.39
CA THR A 33 -13.64 5.27 -5.94
C THR A 33 -14.89 5.97 -5.41
N TRP A 34 -15.81 6.31 -6.32
CA TRP A 34 -17.08 6.96 -5.96
C TRP A 34 -17.93 6.05 -5.05
N PRO A 35 -18.59 6.59 -3.98
CA PRO A 35 -18.79 8.00 -3.64
C PRO A 35 -17.86 8.58 -2.55
N LEU A 36 -16.70 7.98 -2.25
CA LEU A 36 -15.81 8.34 -1.14
C LEU A 36 -15.58 9.86 -0.99
N VAL A 37 -15.40 10.58 -2.11
CA VAL A 37 -15.12 12.03 -2.10
C VAL A 37 -16.20 12.87 -1.42
N LEU A 38 -17.44 12.37 -1.35
CA LEU A 38 -18.55 13.07 -0.69
C LEU A 38 -18.51 12.92 0.84
N ASN A 39 -17.90 11.83 1.33
CA ASN A 39 -17.95 11.42 2.73
C ASN A 39 -16.54 11.19 3.31
N VAL A 40 -15.53 11.95 2.84
CA VAL A 40 -14.13 11.77 3.28
C VAL A 40 -13.92 11.95 4.79
N GLY A 41 -14.85 12.57 5.49
CA GLY A 41 -14.78 12.83 6.92
C GLY A 41 -15.56 11.86 7.79
N SER A 42 -16.38 10.97 7.21
CA SER A 42 -17.24 10.04 7.94
C SER A 42 -17.08 8.58 7.53
N ASP A 43 -16.72 8.32 6.27
CA ASP A 43 -16.68 6.98 5.72
C ASP A 43 -15.24 6.55 5.39
N ILE A 44 -14.99 5.24 5.32
CA ILE A 44 -13.68 4.70 5.00
C ILE A 44 -13.83 3.60 3.93
N PRO A 45 -12.89 3.45 2.96
CA PRO A 45 -13.01 2.43 1.94
C PRO A 45 -12.78 1.03 2.49
N LYS A 46 -13.55 0.07 1.98
CA LYS A 46 -13.57 -1.38 2.20
C LYS A 46 -14.22 -1.79 3.52
N ASP A 47 -13.57 -1.58 4.66
CA ASP A 47 -14.04 -2.08 5.97
C ASP A 47 -13.47 -1.25 7.13
N LEU A 48 -13.85 -1.61 8.37
CA LEU A 48 -13.39 -0.97 9.61
C LEU A 48 -12.16 -1.68 10.22
N GLY A 49 -11.41 -2.44 9.43
CA GLY A 49 -10.21 -3.16 9.81
C GLY A 49 -8.93 -2.40 9.44
N ASP A 50 -8.14 -2.97 8.53
CA ASP A 50 -6.86 -2.41 8.08
C ASP A 50 -6.89 -0.93 7.68
N PRO A 51 -7.96 -0.41 7.03
CA PRO A 51 -8.04 1.03 6.77
C PRO A 51 -7.99 1.91 8.02
N LEU A 52 -8.62 1.50 9.14
CA LEU A 52 -8.54 2.22 10.41
C LEU A 52 -7.15 2.13 11.04
N LEU A 53 -6.52 0.95 10.98
CA LEU A 53 -5.13 0.77 11.41
C LEU A 53 -4.19 1.72 10.65
N GLN A 54 -4.33 1.79 9.33
CA GLN A 54 -3.50 2.64 8.49
C GLN A 54 -3.80 4.13 8.68
N THR A 55 -5.05 4.48 9.01
CA THR A 55 -5.42 5.84 9.43
C THR A 55 -4.65 6.25 10.68
N TRP A 56 -4.62 5.36 11.68
CA TRP A 56 -3.84 5.58 12.90
C TRP A 56 -2.33 5.65 12.59
N GLN A 57 -1.78 4.75 11.76
CA GLN A 57 -0.36 4.75 11.40
C GLN A 57 0.08 6.09 10.80
N VAL A 58 -0.69 6.61 9.83
CA VAL A 58 -0.40 7.91 9.22
C VAL A 58 -0.45 9.04 10.26
N ALA A 59 -1.45 9.03 11.14
CA ALA A 59 -1.58 10.02 12.19
C ALA A 59 -0.45 9.89 13.23
N TRP A 60 -0.12 8.65 13.64
CA TRP A 60 0.97 8.37 14.57
C TRP A 60 2.32 8.89 14.06
N ILE A 61 2.67 8.59 12.79
CA ILE A 61 3.93 9.05 12.22
C ILE A 61 4.03 10.57 12.23
N GLY A 62 2.95 11.29 11.90
CA GLY A 62 2.93 12.74 12.02
C GLY A 62 3.14 13.22 13.45
N HIS A 63 2.53 12.54 14.44
CA HIS A 63 2.73 12.79 15.86
C HIS A 63 4.18 12.54 16.28
N ALA A 64 4.71 11.39 15.95
CA ALA A 64 6.06 10.97 16.35
C ALA A 64 7.15 11.89 15.78
N VAL A 65 7.02 12.34 14.52
CA VAL A 65 7.95 13.30 13.91
C VAL A 65 7.98 14.63 14.68
N LEU A 66 6.86 15.06 15.26
CA LEU A 66 6.78 16.31 16.02
C LEU A 66 7.28 16.18 17.46
N HIS A 67 7.05 15.03 18.11
CA HIS A 67 7.25 14.88 19.55
C HIS A 67 8.39 13.93 19.94
N GLN A 68 8.69 12.91 19.10
CA GLN A 68 9.71 11.89 19.36
C GLN A 68 10.41 11.42 18.06
N PRO A 69 11.09 12.33 17.31
CA PRO A 69 11.61 12.04 15.98
C PRO A 69 12.69 10.94 15.94
N LEU A 70 13.34 10.63 17.06
CA LEU A 70 14.33 9.56 17.16
C LEU A 70 13.70 8.20 17.50
N ASP A 71 12.45 8.19 17.99
CA ASP A 71 11.74 7.02 18.48
C ASP A 71 10.40 6.83 17.73
N LEU A 72 10.42 6.98 16.40
CA LEU A 72 9.22 6.92 15.54
C LEU A 72 8.43 5.62 15.70
N PHE A 73 9.12 4.52 16.00
CA PHE A 73 8.54 3.18 16.11
C PHE A 73 7.98 2.85 17.50
N GLN A 74 8.25 3.68 18.51
CA GLN A 74 7.69 3.54 19.87
C GLN A 74 6.26 4.05 19.90
N ALA A 75 5.31 3.26 19.37
CA ALA A 75 3.94 3.70 19.23
C ALA A 75 3.10 3.53 20.52
N ASN A 76 1.92 4.15 20.53
CA ASN A 76 1.05 4.18 21.71
C ASN A 76 0.17 2.94 21.88
N VAL A 77 0.24 1.97 20.97
CA VAL A 77 -0.51 0.70 21.00
C VAL A 77 0.33 -0.45 21.52
N TYR A 78 -0.30 -1.56 21.93
CA TYR A 78 0.37 -2.73 22.53
C TYR A 78 1.22 -2.35 23.76
N TRP A 79 0.84 -1.27 24.46
CA TRP A 79 1.59 -0.85 25.63
C TRP A 79 1.74 -2.00 26.64
N PRO A 80 2.92 -2.27 27.22
CA PRO A 80 4.16 -1.47 27.20
C PRO A 80 5.25 -2.00 26.21
N LEU A 81 4.89 -2.72 25.15
CA LEU A 81 5.87 -3.29 24.21
C LEU A 81 6.60 -2.21 23.42
N PRO A 82 7.89 -2.41 23.11
CA PRO A 82 8.66 -1.51 22.28
C PRO A 82 8.42 -1.75 20.78
N ASP A 83 8.82 -0.78 19.95
CA ASP A 83 8.83 -0.84 18.47
C ASP A 83 7.50 -1.27 17.82
N THR A 84 6.37 -1.01 18.46
CA THR A 84 5.04 -1.55 18.08
C THR A 84 4.54 -1.06 16.72
N LEU A 85 5.08 0.04 16.18
CA LEU A 85 4.80 0.45 14.81
C LEU A 85 5.39 -0.55 13.79
N ALA A 86 6.45 -1.30 14.13
CA ALA A 86 7.04 -2.32 13.26
C ALA A 86 6.28 -3.68 13.31
N PHE A 87 5.18 -3.78 14.06
CA PHE A 87 4.34 -4.99 14.04
C PHE A 87 3.54 -5.13 12.73
N THR A 88 3.60 -4.13 11.87
CA THR A 88 3.00 -4.09 10.53
C THR A 88 3.77 -3.11 9.63
N ASP A 89 3.37 -2.94 8.35
CA ASP A 89 3.94 -1.93 7.44
C ASP A 89 3.72 -0.51 7.98
N ALA A 90 4.78 0.26 8.22
CA ALA A 90 4.75 1.49 9.03
C ALA A 90 4.31 2.78 8.30
N LEU A 91 4.17 2.80 6.97
CA LEU A 91 3.75 3.96 6.16
C LEU A 91 4.52 5.28 6.45
N VAL A 92 5.79 5.20 6.89
CA VAL A 92 6.61 6.35 7.32
C VAL A 92 6.70 7.45 6.25
N GLY A 93 6.68 7.08 4.97
CA GLY A 93 6.73 8.02 3.85
C GLY A 93 5.55 8.99 3.77
N TYR A 94 4.49 8.75 4.52
CA TYR A 94 3.36 9.67 4.64
C TYR A 94 3.46 10.64 5.81
N ALA A 95 4.62 10.74 6.49
CA ALA A 95 4.83 11.68 7.58
C ALA A 95 4.37 13.12 7.27
N PRO A 96 4.67 13.70 6.08
CA PRO A 96 4.19 15.06 5.77
C PRO A 96 2.66 15.19 5.77
N ALA A 97 1.94 14.16 5.31
CA ALA A 97 0.48 14.14 5.37
C ALA A 97 -0.01 13.90 6.81
N GLY A 98 0.70 13.07 7.57
CA GLY A 98 0.42 12.81 8.98
C GLY A 98 0.42 14.06 9.86
N LEU A 99 1.15 15.12 9.48
CA LEU A 99 1.10 16.41 10.16
C LEU A 99 -0.30 17.06 10.10
N LEU A 100 -1.08 16.77 9.04
CA LEU A 100 -2.45 17.26 8.91
C LEU A 100 -3.44 16.48 9.78
N ALA A 101 -3.08 15.26 10.17
CA ALA A 101 -3.90 14.34 10.95
C ALA A 101 -3.89 14.62 12.47
N GLN A 102 -3.16 15.66 12.95
CA GLN A 102 -2.91 15.89 14.39
C GLN A 102 -4.10 16.48 15.16
N ARG A 103 -5.18 16.82 14.47
CA ARG A 103 -6.38 17.41 15.11
C ARG A 103 -7.41 16.37 15.59
N GLY A 104 -6.99 15.11 15.75
CA GLY A 104 -7.82 14.02 16.24
C GLY A 104 -8.41 13.11 15.15
N PRO A 105 -9.29 12.17 15.51
CA PRO A 105 -9.76 11.09 14.64
C PRO A 105 -10.33 11.56 13.31
N HIS A 106 -11.18 12.60 13.31
CA HIS A 106 -11.76 13.14 12.08
C HIS A 106 -10.68 13.63 11.09
N ALA A 107 -9.68 14.39 11.58
CA ALA A 107 -8.59 14.86 10.73
C ALA A 107 -7.70 13.71 10.22
N ALA A 108 -7.51 12.68 11.04
CA ALA A 108 -6.80 11.46 10.64
C ALA A 108 -7.55 10.73 9.51
N LEU A 109 -8.87 10.56 9.63
CA LEU A 109 -9.71 9.93 8.62
C LEU A 109 -9.70 10.70 7.28
N VAL A 110 -9.89 12.02 7.33
CA VAL A 110 -9.80 12.87 6.13
C VAL A 110 -8.43 12.71 5.46
N THR A 111 -7.35 12.74 6.25
CA THR A 111 -5.98 12.58 5.72
C THR A 111 -5.80 11.22 5.04
N TYR A 112 -6.26 10.13 5.66
CA TYR A 112 -6.21 8.79 5.08
C TYR A 112 -6.97 8.71 3.75
N ASN A 113 -8.21 9.21 3.70
CA ASN A 113 -9.02 9.16 2.49
C ASN A 113 -8.43 9.99 1.34
N LEU A 114 -7.79 11.13 1.65
CA LEU A 114 -7.05 11.90 0.65
C LEU A 114 -5.80 11.15 0.16
N LEU A 115 -5.10 10.42 1.02
CA LEU A 115 -3.97 9.58 0.63
C LEU A 115 -4.42 8.37 -0.21
N PHE A 116 -5.57 7.80 0.08
CA PHE A 116 -6.18 6.75 -0.75
C PHE A 116 -6.42 7.24 -2.18
N LEU A 117 -7.03 8.41 -2.37
CA LEU A 117 -7.20 9.03 -3.68
C LEU A 117 -5.86 9.39 -4.34
N PHE A 118 -4.90 9.87 -3.56
CA PHE A 118 -3.55 10.20 -4.02
C PHE A 118 -2.81 8.96 -4.52
N ALA A 119 -2.94 7.80 -3.86
CA ALA A 119 -2.29 6.57 -4.27
C ALA A 119 -2.71 6.13 -5.68
N TYR A 120 -4.01 6.17 -6.00
CA TYR A 120 -4.52 5.92 -7.35
C TYR A 120 -4.05 6.97 -8.36
N THR A 121 -4.10 8.24 -7.97
CA THR A 121 -3.64 9.36 -8.82
C THR A 121 -2.17 9.18 -9.19
N LEU A 122 -1.32 8.86 -8.22
CA LEU A 122 0.11 8.71 -8.43
C LEU A 122 0.44 7.44 -9.24
N ALA A 123 -0.28 6.34 -9.01
CA ALA A 123 -0.14 5.11 -9.78
C ALA A 123 -0.41 5.36 -11.28
N PHE A 124 -1.53 6.03 -11.59
CA PHE A 124 -1.85 6.42 -12.96
C PHE A 124 -0.78 7.35 -13.55
N LEU A 125 -0.43 8.42 -12.84
CA LEU A 125 0.49 9.44 -13.34
C LEU A 125 1.90 8.89 -13.55
N GLY A 126 2.40 8.07 -12.62
CA GLY A 126 3.72 7.44 -12.73
C GLY A 126 3.82 6.54 -13.96
N ALA A 127 2.86 5.64 -14.15
CA ALA A 127 2.82 4.75 -15.32
C ALA A 127 2.63 5.52 -16.64
N TYR A 128 1.77 6.55 -16.65
CA TYR A 128 1.59 7.46 -17.77
C TYR A 128 2.91 8.14 -18.19
N LEU A 129 3.63 8.71 -17.23
CA LEU A 129 4.89 9.41 -17.49
C LEU A 129 5.97 8.46 -18.01
N LEU A 130 6.09 7.28 -17.41
CA LEU A 130 7.06 6.26 -17.83
C LEU A 130 6.76 5.74 -19.23
N ALA A 131 5.50 5.38 -19.54
CA ALA A 131 5.12 4.90 -20.87
C ALA A 131 5.38 5.96 -21.95
N ARG A 132 5.13 7.24 -21.64
CA ARG A 132 5.43 8.35 -22.54
C ARG A 132 6.92 8.55 -22.77
N GLU A 133 7.74 8.42 -21.75
CA GLU A 133 9.20 8.53 -21.86
C GLU A 133 9.78 7.36 -22.69
N LEU A 134 9.13 6.20 -22.63
CA LEU A 134 9.48 5.04 -23.46
C LEU A 134 9.03 5.17 -24.92
N GLY A 135 8.12 6.10 -25.25
CA GLY A 135 7.70 6.40 -26.61
C GLY A 135 6.24 6.06 -26.98
N ALA A 136 5.42 5.66 -26.01
CA ALA A 136 4.01 5.30 -26.25
C ALA A 136 3.07 6.51 -26.54
N GLY A 137 3.60 7.74 -26.58
CA GLY A 137 2.79 8.92 -26.85
C GLY A 137 1.72 9.20 -25.77
N ARG A 138 0.73 10.11 -26.06
CA ARG A 138 -0.28 10.49 -25.07
C ARG A 138 -1.30 9.39 -24.84
N ALA A 139 -1.89 8.86 -25.91
CA ALA A 139 -2.94 7.83 -25.79
C ALA A 139 -2.40 6.56 -25.12
N GLY A 140 -1.22 6.08 -25.56
CA GLY A 140 -0.58 4.92 -24.93
C GLY A 140 -0.18 5.18 -23.47
N GLY A 141 0.21 6.42 -23.13
CA GLY A 141 0.44 6.80 -21.73
C GLY A 141 -0.84 6.71 -20.89
N ILE A 142 -1.99 7.20 -21.41
CA ILE A 142 -3.29 7.11 -20.72
C ILE A 142 -3.68 5.64 -20.52
N ALA A 143 -3.53 4.80 -21.56
CA ALA A 143 -3.80 3.36 -21.43
C ALA A 143 -2.91 2.69 -20.39
N ALA A 144 -1.61 2.99 -20.38
CA ALA A 144 -0.67 2.46 -19.38
C ALA A 144 -1.02 2.94 -17.96
N GLY A 145 -1.38 4.22 -17.79
CA GLY A 145 -1.85 4.77 -16.52
C GLY A 145 -3.10 4.07 -16.02
N ALA A 146 -4.12 3.92 -16.88
CA ALA A 146 -5.37 3.23 -16.56
C ALA A 146 -5.13 1.75 -16.22
N ALA A 147 -4.36 1.03 -17.03
CA ALA A 147 -4.05 -0.37 -16.84
C ALA A 147 -3.27 -0.65 -15.54
N PHE A 148 -2.37 0.25 -15.14
CA PHE A 148 -1.62 0.08 -13.90
C PHE A 148 -2.42 0.48 -12.66
N ALA A 149 -3.15 1.60 -12.73
CA ALA A 149 -3.89 2.11 -11.56
C ALA A 149 -5.18 1.31 -11.27
N TYR A 150 -5.84 0.78 -12.30
CA TYR A 150 -7.19 0.20 -12.19
C TYR A 150 -7.27 -1.23 -12.72
N ALA A 151 -6.17 -2.00 -12.65
CA ALA A 151 -6.23 -3.44 -12.92
C ALA A 151 -7.24 -4.14 -11.97
N PRO A 152 -8.06 -5.10 -12.44
CA PRO A 152 -9.09 -5.76 -11.63
C PRO A 152 -8.60 -6.27 -10.27
N TRP A 153 -7.40 -6.87 -10.20
CA TRP A 153 -6.84 -7.37 -8.94
C TRP A 153 -6.70 -6.32 -7.84
N ARG A 154 -6.57 -5.03 -8.21
CA ARG A 154 -6.42 -3.93 -7.23
C ARG A 154 -7.69 -3.66 -6.42
N LEU A 155 -8.86 -4.10 -6.91
CA LEU A 155 -10.10 -3.99 -6.14
C LEU A 155 -10.03 -4.73 -4.80
N ALA A 156 -9.37 -5.90 -4.77
CA ALA A 156 -9.14 -6.64 -3.53
C ALA A 156 -8.25 -5.89 -2.54
N GLN A 157 -7.38 -5.00 -3.03
CA GLN A 157 -6.38 -4.28 -2.24
C GLN A 157 -6.88 -2.94 -1.68
N ASN A 158 -8.18 -2.61 -1.79
CA ASN A 158 -8.72 -1.33 -1.32
C ASN A 158 -8.59 -1.12 0.20
N GLY A 159 -8.37 -2.18 0.98
CA GLY A 159 -8.01 -2.10 2.40
C GLY A 159 -6.51 -1.91 2.68
N HIS A 160 -5.65 -1.94 1.67
CA HIS A 160 -4.20 -1.99 1.84
C HIS A 160 -3.51 -0.78 1.19
N LEU A 161 -3.52 0.38 1.87
CA LEU A 161 -2.93 1.62 1.35
C LEU A 161 -1.45 1.44 0.96
N GLN A 162 -0.67 0.63 1.70
CA GLN A 162 0.72 0.31 1.38
C GLN A 162 0.87 -0.39 0.03
N VAL A 163 -0.10 -1.20 -0.40
CA VAL A 163 -0.11 -1.87 -1.71
C VAL A 163 -0.59 -0.92 -2.81
N LEU A 164 -1.62 -0.12 -2.53
CA LEU A 164 -2.12 0.89 -3.46
C LEU A 164 -1.07 1.96 -3.75
N SER A 165 -0.19 2.26 -2.78
CA SER A 165 0.88 3.27 -2.86
C SER A 165 2.06 2.83 -3.73
N SER A 166 1.78 2.20 -4.86
CA SER A 166 2.78 1.67 -5.81
C SER A 166 3.24 2.69 -6.86
N GLY A 167 2.66 3.89 -6.88
CA GLY A 167 2.92 4.89 -7.93
C GLY A 167 4.35 5.46 -7.94
N GLY A 168 5.06 5.39 -6.82
CA GLY A 168 6.47 5.76 -6.73
C GLY A 168 7.38 4.86 -7.58
N ILE A 169 7.02 3.59 -7.80
CA ILE A 169 7.79 2.65 -8.64
C ILE A 169 7.94 3.20 -10.07
N PRO A 170 6.85 3.36 -10.86
CA PRO A 170 6.98 3.89 -12.21
C PRO A 170 7.47 5.34 -12.25
N LEU A 171 7.21 6.15 -11.22
CA LEU A 171 7.71 7.53 -11.14
C LEU A 171 9.24 7.55 -10.97
N ALA A 172 9.80 6.73 -10.08
CA ALA A 172 11.25 6.59 -9.92
C ALA A 172 11.92 6.14 -11.22
N LEU A 173 11.37 5.10 -11.86
CA LEU A 173 11.87 4.60 -13.14
C LEU A 173 11.80 5.68 -14.26
N PHE A 174 10.72 6.46 -14.31
CA PHE A 174 10.60 7.58 -15.24
C PHE A 174 11.68 8.64 -15.02
N LEU A 175 11.87 9.07 -13.77
CA LEU A 175 12.85 10.12 -13.44
C LEU A 175 14.28 9.66 -13.70
N LEU A 176 14.62 8.42 -13.33
CA LEU A 176 15.92 7.82 -13.60
C LEU A 176 16.17 7.71 -15.10
N LEU A 177 15.24 7.08 -15.85
CA LEU A 177 15.37 6.93 -17.29
C LEU A 177 15.58 8.28 -18.00
N ARG A 178 14.74 9.25 -17.68
CA ARG A 178 14.81 10.59 -18.26
C ARG A 178 16.08 11.34 -17.82
N GLY A 179 16.49 11.16 -16.57
CA GLY A 179 17.70 11.75 -16.02
C GLY A 179 18.96 11.24 -16.71
N TYR A 180 19.09 9.93 -16.86
CA TYR A 180 20.22 9.33 -17.58
C TYR A 180 20.24 9.68 -19.08
N ARG A 181 19.07 9.64 -19.75
CA ARG A 181 18.97 10.03 -21.18
C ARG A 181 19.33 11.49 -21.44
N ARG A 182 19.04 12.38 -20.49
CA ARG A 182 19.31 13.84 -20.63
C ARG A 182 20.63 14.28 -20.01
N GLY A 183 21.35 13.37 -19.37
CA GLY A 183 22.55 13.71 -18.62
C GLY A 183 22.26 14.68 -17.45
N SER A 184 21.06 14.60 -16.83
CA SER A 184 20.63 15.54 -15.78
C SER A 184 20.84 14.98 -14.37
N PRO A 185 21.83 15.45 -13.60
CA PRO A 185 22.07 15.01 -12.22
C PRO A 185 20.85 15.21 -11.32
N ARG A 186 20.13 16.34 -11.50
CA ARG A 186 18.93 16.65 -10.70
C ARG A 186 17.83 15.61 -10.86
N LEU A 187 17.52 15.22 -12.11
CA LEU A 187 16.49 14.21 -12.37
C LEU A 187 16.91 12.83 -11.85
N VAL A 188 18.19 12.48 -11.98
CA VAL A 188 18.74 11.23 -11.44
C VAL A 188 18.59 11.20 -9.93
N LEU A 189 19.03 12.26 -9.23
CA LEU A 189 18.88 12.34 -7.78
C LEU A 189 17.42 12.28 -7.35
N CYS A 190 16.53 13.04 -7.99
CA CYS A 190 15.08 12.97 -7.72
C CYS A 190 14.53 11.56 -7.91
N GLY A 191 14.97 10.82 -8.93
CA GLY A 191 14.54 9.44 -9.16
C GLY A 191 14.95 8.51 -8.01
N TRP A 192 16.17 8.63 -7.51
CA TRP A 192 16.65 7.86 -6.37
C TRP A 192 15.94 8.26 -5.06
N LEU A 193 15.67 9.55 -4.84
CA LEU A 193 14.89 10.02 -3.69
C LEU A 193 13.46 9.49 -3.71
N VAL A 194 12.81 9.42 -4.89
CA VAL A 194 11.49 8.81 -5.04
C VAL A 194 11.57 7.30 -4.77
N ALA A 195 12.64 6.62 -5.18
CA ALA A 195 12.84 5.20 -4.85
C ALA A 195 13.01 4.99 -3.32
N ALA A 196 13.78 5.83 -2.64
CA ALA A 196 13.93 5.81 -1.20
C ALA A 196 12.59 6.12 -0.48
N TRP A 197 11.82 7.07 -0.98
CA TRP A 197 10.48 7.35 -0.47
C TRP A 197 9.52 6.17 -0.67
N GLN A 198 9.54 5.50 -1.83
CA GLN A 198 8.72 4.30 -2.07
C GLN A 198 9.04 3.18 -1.07
N MET A 199 10.30 3.02 -0.65
CA MET A 199 10.70 2.06 0.39
C MET A 199 9.96 2.32 1.72
N THR A 200 9.72 3.58 2.06
CA THR A 200 9.07 3.97 3.32
C THR A 200 7.53 3.95 3.29
N LEU A 201 6.92 3.68 2.13
CA LEU A 201 5.46 3.53 1.99
C LEU A 201 4.94 2.12 2.26
N GLY A 202 5.81 1.11 2.23
CA GLY A 202 5.51 -0.28 2.51
C GLY A 202 6.70 -1.14 2.17
N PHE A 203 7.11 -1.98 3.12
CA PHE A 203 8.34 -2.77 3.02
C PHE A 203 8.34 -3.66 1.77
N THR A 204 7.25 -4.39 1.53
CA THR A 204 7.15 -5.34 0.41
C THR A 204 7.36 -4.66 -0.96
N LEU A 205 6.67 -3.55 -1.24
CA LEU A 205 6.81 -2.85 -2.53
C LEU A 205 8.14 -2.11 -2.64
N GLY A 206 8.67 -1.60 -1.53
CA GLY A 206 9.99 -1.00 -1.48
C GLY A 206 11.09 -2.01 -1.79
N LEU A 207 11.02 -3.20 -1.20
CA LEU A 207 11.93 -4.32 -1.45
C LEU A 207 11.90 -4.73 -2.94
N GLN A 208 10.69 -4.89 -3.52
CA GLN A 208 10.52 -5.20 -4.94
C GLN A 208 11.20 -4.15 -5.83
N LEU A 209 11.05 -2.86 -5.52
CA LEU A 209 11.70 -1.79 -6.28
C LEU A 209 13.23 -1.83 -6.11
N ALA A 210 13.74 -2.06 -4.89
CA ALA A 210 15.18 -2.13 -4.64
C ALA A 210 15.83 -3.27 -5.45
N TYR A 211 15.22 -4.46 -5.45
CA TYR A 211 15.71 -5.59 -6.26
C TYR A 211 15.57 -5.33 -7.76
N LEU A 212 14.48 -4.73 -8.22
CA LEU A 212 14.34 -4.32 -9.62
C LEU A 212 15.45 -3.34 -10.03
N LEU A 213 15.76 -2.34 -9.21
CA LEU A 213 16.83 -1.38 -9.47
C LEU A 213 18.20 -2.05 -9.45
N ALA A 214 18.44 -3.00 -8.55
CA ALA A 214 19.69 -3.78 -8.51
C ALA A 214 19.87 -4.62 -9.78
N VAL A 215 18.83 -5.31 -10.26
CA VAL A 215 18.86 -6.07 -11.52
C VAL A 215 19.11 -5.15 -12.71
N LEU A 216 18.43 -4.01 -12.78
CA LEU A 216 18.64 -3.02 -13.85
C LEU A 216 20.06 -2.44 -13.80
N ALA A 217 20.60 -2.17 -12.61
CA ALA A 217 21.98 -1.71 -12.45
C ALA A 217 22.99 -2.76 -12.91
N ALA A 218 22.76 -4.04 -12.58
CA ALA A 218 23.61 -5.16 -13.03
C ALA A 218 23.58 -5.29 -14.57
N ILE A 219 22.40 -5.22 -15.20
CA ILE A 219 22.26 -5.25 -16.67
C ILE A 219 23.02 -4.08 -17.32
N ILE A 220 22.87 -2.86 -16.78
CA ILE A 220 23.55 -1.66 -17.28
C ILE A 220 25.06 -1.80 -17.11
N LEU A 221 25.53 -2.33 -15.97
CA LEU A 221 26.96 -2.55 -15.71
C LEU A 221 27.55 -3.54 -16.73
N VAL A 222 26.89 -4.67 -16.95
CA VAL A 222 27.31 -5.65 -17.97
C VAL A 222 27.35 -5.00 -19.36
N ALA A 223 26.28 -4.27 -19.75
CA ALA A 223 26.23 -3.56 -21.03
C ALA A 223 27.34 -2.52 -21.18
N ARG A 224 27.74 -1.88 -20.09
CA ARG A 224 28.85 -0.91 -20.07
C ARG A 224 30.21 -1.58 -20.20
N VAL A 225 30.46 -2.64 -19.45
CA VAL A 225 31.70 -3.43 -19.54
C VAL A 225 31.87 -4.02 -20.95
N SER A 226 30.75 -4.43 -21.57
CA SER A 226 30.72 -4.94 -22.95
C SER A 226 30.75 -3.84 -24.03
N GLY A 227 30.89 -2.57 -23.68
CA GLY A 227 30.99 -1.45 -24.61
C GLY A 227 29.68 -0.98 -25.26
N TYR A 228 28.52 -1.56 -24.87
CA TYR A 228 27.21 -1.18 -25.46
C TYR A 228 26.66 0.14 -24.87
N VAL A 229 27.14 0.56 -23.71
CA VAL A 229 26.69 1.79 -23.03
C VAL A 229 27.90 2.64 -22.66
N GLY A 230 27.88 3.90 -23.10
CA GLY A 230 28.94 4.87 -22.82
C GLY A 230 29.02 5.32 -21.36
N ALA A 231 30.10 6.05 -21.04
CA ALA A 231 30.29 6.65 -19.71
C ALA A 231 29.26 7.74 -19.47
N VAL A 232 28.75 7.82 -18.23
CA VAL A 232 27.91 8.93 -17.78
C VAL A 232 28.79 10.11 -17.35
N SER A 233 28.24 11.33 -17.37
CA SER A 233 28.95 12.50 -16.87
C SER A 233 29.26 12.39 -15.37
N ARG A 234 30.34 13.06 -14.90
CA ARG A 234 30.71 13.07 -13.49
C ARG A 234 29.55 13.49 -12.59
N GLY A 235 28.77 14.50 -12.99
CA GLY A 235 27.62 14.96 -12.22
C GLY A 235 26.52 13.90 -12.07
N VAL A 236 26.23 13.13 -13.15
CA VAL A 236 25.27 12.01 -13.11
C VAL A 236 25.81 10.87 -12.24
N ALA A 237 27.10 10.56 -12.32
CA ALA A 237 27.73 9.54 -11.47
C ALA A 237 27.64 9.90 -9.98
N VAL A 238 27.96 11.15 -9.61
CA VAL A 238 27.83 11.65 -8.23
C VAL A 238 26.38 11.60 -7.75
N ALA A 239 25.41 12.04 -8.58
CA ALA A 239 24.00 11.99 -8.24
C ALA A 239 23.50 10.55 -8.05
N THR A 240 23.99 9.60 -8.84
CA THR A 240 23.69 8.17 -8.69
C THR A 240 24.27 7.64 -7.38
N ALA A 241 25.55 7.89 -7.10
CA ALA A 241 26.18 7.44 -5.86
C ALA A 241 25.50 8.00 -4.61
N ALA A 242 25.19 9.30 -4.61
CA ALA A 242 24.47 9.95 -3.52
C ALA A 242 23.05 9.36 -3.34
N GLY A 243 22.32 9.15 -4.44
CA GLY A 243 20.99 8.61 -4.42
C GLY A 243 20.94 7.14 -3.95
N VAL A 244 21.88 6.31 -4.40
CA VAL A 244 22.05 4.93 -3.92
C VAL A 244 22.37 4.91 -2.43
N LEU A 245 23.28 5.77 -1.97
CA LEU A 245 23.59 5.90 -0.55
C LEU A 245 22.35 6.24 0.27
N VAL A 246 21.54 7.21 -0.18
CA VAL A 246 20.27 7.58 0.50
C VAL A 246 19.32 6.38 0.53
N LEU A 247 19.13 5.67 -0.59
CA LEU A 247 18.28 4.47 -0.62
C LEU A 247 18.75 3.41 0.38
N VAL A 248 20.05 3.11 0.41
CA VAL A 248 20.63 2.13 1.34
C VAL A 248 20.44 2.56 2.79
N LEU A 249 20.73 3.83 3.13
CA LEU A 249 20.55 4.35 4.48
C LEU A 249 19.09 4.30 4.92
N VAL A 250 18.15 4.72 4.07
CA VAL A 250 16.71 4.68 4.36
C VAL A 250 16.25 3.23 4.54
N THR A 251 16.70 2.31 3.68
CA THR A 251 16.38 0.88 3.80
C THR A 251 16.88 0.31 5.12
N PHE A 252 18.12 0.61 5.50
CA PHE A 252 18.71 0.16 6.76
C PHE A 252 17.97 0.73 7.98
N MET A 253 17.70 2.05 7.98
CA MET A 253 16.96 2.70 9.05
C MET A 253 15.55 2.12 9.20
N GLN A 254 14.90 1.83 8.07
CA GLN A 254 13.56 1.24 8.05
C GLN A 254 13.57 -0.23 8.52
N ALA A 255 14.56 -1.03 8.12
CA ALA A 255 14.65 -2.45 8.46
C ALA A 255 15.00 -2.70 9.95
N ARG A 256 15.81 -1.83 10.56
CA ARG A 256 16.31 -2.01 11.92
C ARG A 256 15.24 -2.29 12.99
N PRO A 257 14.11 -1.53 13.07
CA PRO A 257 13.05 -1.84 14.03
C PRO A 257 12.39 -3.21 13.78
N TYR A 258 12.19 -3.59 12.51
CA TYR A 258 11.62 -4.89 12.17
C TYR A 258 12.52 -6.05 12.58
N LEU A 259 13.84 -5.90 12.43
CA LEU A 259 14.81 -6.92 12.88
C LEU A 259 14.77 -7.08 14.42
N ARG A 260 14.72 -5.96 15.16
CA ARG A 260 14.55 -6.03 16.64
C ARG A 260 13.25 -6.71 17.03
N VAL A 261 12.15 -6.43 16.31
CA VAL A 261 10.87 -7.08 16.58
C VAL A 261 10.94 -8.58 16.34
N ILE A 262 11.65 -9.06 15.33
CA ILE A 262 11.86 -10.51 15.09
C ILE A 262 12.70 -11.12 16.21
N ASP A 263 13.74 -10.43 16.68
CA ASP A 263 14.58 -10.89 17.78
C ASP A 263 13.78 -10.99 19.10
N ASP A 264 12.91 -10.01 19.39
CA ASP A 264 12.11 -9.94 20.61
C ASP A 264 10.82 -10.79 20.53
N HIS A 265 10.32 -11.06 19.34
CA HIS A 265 9.06 -11.72 19.04
C HIS A 265 9.22 -12.78 17.94
N PRO A 266 9.69 -14.00 18.27
CA PRO A 266 9.87 -15.08 17.27
C PRO A 266 8.59 -15.42 16.50
N GLU A 267 7.41 -15.18 17.08
CA GLU A 267 6.11 -15.32 16.43
C GLU A 267 5.88 -14.34 15.25
N ALA A 268 6.72 -13.32 15.13
CA ALA A 268 6.71 -12.39 13.97
C ALA A 268 7.34 -13.01 12.71
N GLU A 269 8.14 -14.08 12.84
CA GLU A 269 8.73 -14.78 11.70
C GLU A 269 7.67 -15.34 10.75
N ARG A 270 7.96 -15.27 9.46
CA ARG A 270 7.09 -15.81 8.42
C ARG A 270 7.54 -17.21 8.03
N SER A 271 7.01 -18.22 8.72
CA SER A 271 7.33 -19.61 8.39
C SER A 271 6.98 -19.92 6.91
N PRO A 272 7.69 -20.86 6.26
CA PRO A 272 7.36 -21.28 4.90
C PRO A 272 5.91 -21.71 4.72
N ALA A 273 5.30 -22.40 5.70
CA ALA A 273 3.90 -22.80 5.67
C ALA A 273 2.95 -21.59 5.72
N HIS A 274 3.29 -20.57 6.50
CA HIS A 274 2.53 -19.32 6.55
C HIS A 274 2.59 -18.59 5.19
N VAL A 275 3.76 -18.49 4.57
CA VAL A 275 3.90 -17.89 3.22
C VAL A 275 3.14 -18.72 2.18
N GLU A 276 3.19 -20.06 2.26
CA GLU A 276 2.44 -20.95 1.35
C GLU A 276 0.93 -20.69 1.39
N SER A 277 0.34 -20.48 2.58
CA SER A 277 -1.11 -20.21 2.72
C SER A 277 -1.56 -18.93 2.01
N PHE A 278 -0.66 -17.96 1.81
CA PHE A 278 -0.91 -16.73 1.05
C PHE A 278 -0.35 -16.76 -0.38
N SER A 279 0.25 -17.88 -0.80
CA SER A 279 0.87 -18.01 -2.12
C SER A 279 -0.18 -18.28 -3.20
N PRO A 280 -0.26 -17.46 -4.27
CA PRO A 280 -1.21 -17.66 -5.36
C PRO A 280 -0.95 -18.95 -6.15
N GLU A 281 -1.98 -19.43 -6.83
CA GLU A 281 -1.89 -20.53 -7.78
C GLU A 281 -1.81 -20.02 -9.23
N PRO A 282 -1.35 -20.81 -10.22
CA PRO A 282 -1.37 -20.38 -11.62
C PRO A 282 -2.72 -19.87 -12.11
N ARG A 283 -3.84 -20.49 -11.65
CA ARG A 283 -5.20 -20.03 -11.95
C ARG A 283 -5.55 -18.68 -11.32
N SER A 284 -4.80 -18.20 -10.34
CA SER A 284 -4.97 -16.87 -9.73
C SER A 284 -4.87 -15.73 -10.74
N PHE A 285 -4.11 -15.91 -11.81
CA PHE A 285 -4.07 -14.95 -12.93
C PHE A 285 -5.36 -14.92 -13.77
N LEU A 286 -6.27 -15.87 -13.58
CA LEU A 286 -7.61 -15.89 -14.17
C LEU A 286 -8.69 -15.52 -13.14
N ALA A 287 -8.33 -15.32 -11.88
CA ALA A 287 -9.23 -14.99 -10.79
C ALA A 287 -9.26 -13.46 -10.56
N ALA A 288 -10.39 -12.85 -10.82
CA ALA A 288 -10.69 -11.48 -10.40
C ALA A 288 -11.34 -11.47 -9.01
N PRO A 289 -11.24 -10.37 -8.24
CA PRO A 289 -11.99 -10.18 -7.00
C PRO A 289 -13.50 -10.32 -7.19
N ALA A 290 -14.20 -10.77 -6.17
CA ALA A 290 -15.65 -11.02 -6.22
C ALA A 290 -16.45 -9.77 -6.59
N GLN A 291 -16.01 -8.62 -6.10
CA GLN A 291 -16.63 -7.32 -6.35
C GLN A 291 -16.40 -6.77 -7.77
N SER A 292 -15.59 -7.41 -8.63
CA SER A 292 -15.43 -6.95 -10.02
C SER A 292 -16.74 -7.07 -10.79
N LEU A 293 -17.23 -5.96 -11.34
CA LEU A 293 -18.50 -5.92 -12.09
C LEU A 293 -18.50 -6.79 -13.35
N VAL A 294 -17.35 -6.91 -14.01
CA VAL A 294 -17.23 -7.66 -15.28
C VAL A 294 -16.79 -9.09 -15.03
N TRP A 295 -15.84 -9.29 -14.11
CA TRP A 295 -15.12 -10.55 -13.98
C TRP A 295 -15.43 -11.29 -12.68
N GLY A 296 -16.18 -10.69 -11.74
CA GLY A 296 -16.49 -11.30 -10.45
C GLY A 296 -17.12 -12.68 -10.58
N ASP A 297 -18.28 -12.76 -11.23
CA ASP A 297 -18.98 -14.03 -11.44
C ASP A 297 -18.28 -14.90 -12.48
N ALA A 298 -17.79 -14.31 -13.58
CA ALA A 298 -17.12 -15.05 -14.65
C ALA A 298 -15.86 -15.79 -14.17
N SER A 299 -15.16 -15.28 -13.17
CA SER A 299 -13.96 -15.90 -12.59
C SER A 299 -14.21 -16.67 -11.28
N PHE A 300 -15.48 -16.88 -10.89
CA PHE A 300 -15.84 -17.56 -9.64
C PHE A 300 -15.12 -18.90 -9.45
N ARG A 301 -15.11 -19.76 -10.48
CA ARG A 301 -14.47 -21.09 -10.41
C ARG A 301 -12.94 -20.99 -10.16
N ALA A 302 -12.30 -19.97 -10.68
CA ALA A 302 -10.86 -19.76 -10.47
C ALA A 302 -10.56 -19.27 -9.04
N ARG A 303 -11.53 -18.57 -8.40
CA ARG A 303 -11.40 -17.96 -7.07
C ARG A 303 -11.88 -18.84 -5.93
N ALA A 304 -12.92 -19.68 -6.15
CA ALA A 304 -13.71 -20.33 -5.10
C ALA A 304 -12.91 -21.21 -4.13
N THR A 305 -11.74 -21.68 -4.51
CA THR A 305 -10.90 -22.55 -3.67
C THR A 305 -9.60 -21.87 -3.22
N LEU A 306 -9.46 -20.56 -3.44
CA LEU A 306 -8.30 -19.81 -2.95
C LEU A 306 -8.47 -19.57 -1.44
N PRO A 307 -7.47 -19.93 -0.60
CA PRO A 307 -7.58 -19.79 0.86
C PRO A 307 -7.58 -18.31 1.32
N ALA A 308 -6.91 -17.42 0.59
CA ALA A 308 -6.85 -15.99 0.87
C ALA A 308 -7.16 -15.18 -0.41
N PRO A 309 -8.44 -15.11 -0.86
CA PRO A 309 -8.81 -14.54 -2.15
C PRO A 309 -8.33 -13.08 -2.34
N ASP A 310 -8.36 -12.27 -1.29
CA ASP A 310 -7.94 -10.87 -1.35
C ASP A 310 -6.45 -10.70 -1.71
N GLU A 311 -5.60 -11.65 -1.33
CA GLU A 311 -4.17 -11.63 -1.65
C GLU A 311 -3.82 -12.51 -2.86
N GLN A 312 -4.74 -13.37 -3.30
CA GLN A 312 -4.47 -14.38 -4.32
C GLN A 312 -5.21 -14.17 -5.65
N THR A 313 -6.07 -13.16 -5.76
CA THR A 313 -6.68 -12.78 -7.05
C THR A 313 -5.74 -11.84 -7.80
N LEU A 314 -5.21 -12.30 -8.96
CA LEU A 314 -4.13 -11.62 -9.69
C LEU A 314 -4.51 -11.24 -11.12
N PHE A 315 -5.80 -11.29 -11.49
CA PHE A 315 -6.25 -11.05 -12.86
C PHE A 315 -5.95 -9.61 -13.31
N PRO A 316 -5.15 -9.41 -14.40
CA PRO A 316 -4.73 -8.07 -14.84
C PRO A 316 -5.74 -7.35 -15.74
N GLY A 317 -6.81 -8.03 -16.18
CA GLY A 317 -7.76 -7.56 -17.20
C GLY A 317 -7.47 -8.10 -18.59
N LEU A 318 -8.51 -8.57 -19.28
CA LEU A 318 -8.38 -9.15 -20.63
C LEU A 318 -7.95 -8.11 -21.65
N THR A 319 -8.52 -6.92 -21.62
CA THR A 319 -8.15 -5.82 -22.53
C THR A 319 -6.68 -5.45 -22.37
N VAL A 320 -6.17 -5.44 -21.14
CA VAL A 320 -4.75 -5.17 -20.86
C VAL A 320 -3.87 -6.25 -21.47
N VAL A 321 -4.22 -7.54 -21.29
CA VAL A 321 -3.45 -8.68 -21.85
C VAL A 321 -3.44 -8.62 -23.37
N LEU A 322 -4.60 -8.43 -24.01
CA LEU A 322 -4.69 -8.36 -25.48
C LEU A 322 -3.88 -7.19 -26.06
N LEU A 323 -3.99 -6.01 -25.45
CA LEU A 323 -3.19 -4.86 -25.86
C LEU A 323 -1.69 -5.07 -25.60
N ALA A 324 -1.31 -5.74 -24.51
CA ALA A 324 0.09 -6.07 -24.22
C ALA A 324 0.68 -7.01 -25.27
N LEU A 325 -0.06 -8.02 -25.71
CA LEU A 325 0.35 -8.92 -26.81
C LEU A 325 0.52 -8.16 -28.13
N ILE A 326 -0.40 -7.24 -28.46
CA ILE A 326 -0.28 -6.37 -29.63
C ILE A 326 0.96 -5.47 -29.50
N GLY A 327 1.23 -4.93 -28.31
CA GLY A 327 2.38 -4.09 -28.03
C GLY A 327 3.70 -4.86 -28.11
N LEU A 328 3.70 -6.12 -27.69
CA LEU A 328 4.84 -7.03 -27.80
C LEU A 328 5.17 -7.35 -29.27
N ALA A 329 4.18 -7.59 -30.10
CA ALA A 329 4.34 -7.82 -31.53
C ALA A 329 4.69 -6.54 -32.31
N GLY A 330 4.24 -5.37 -31.84
CA GLY A 330 4.36 -4.09 -32.54
C GLY A 330 5.74 -3.45 -32.46
N SER A 331 5.95 -2.38 -33.23
CA SER A 331 7.25 -1.68 -33.36
C SER A 331 7.31 -0.32 -32.64
N VAL A 332 6.46 -0.08 -31.63
CA VAL A 332 6.47 1.19 -30.87
C VAL A 332 7.72 1.29 -29.99
N TYR A 333 8.03 0.19 -29.31
CA TYR A 333 9.27 0.04 -28.54
C TYR A 333 10.29 -0.77 -29.33
N THR A 334 11.57 -0.58 -29.01
CA THR A 334 12.65 -1.40 -29.57
C THR A 334 12.47 -2.88 -29.19
N THR A 335 12.94 -3.80 -30.02
CA THR A 335 12.85 -5.24 -29.75
C THR A 335 13.46 -5.60 -28.39
N ARG A 336 14.63 -5.03 -28.06
CA ARG A 336 15.28 -5.26 -26.76
C ARG A 336 14.38 -4.86 -25.59
N LEU A 337 13.70 -3.72 -25.67
CA LEU A 337 12.79 -3.26 -24.61
C LEU A 337 11.55 -4.16 -24.50
N ARG A 338 10.95 -4.55 -25.64
CA ARG A 338 9.78 -5.45 -25.66
C ARG A 338 10.09 -6.81 -25.05
N VAL A 339 11.21 -7.40 -25.44
CA VAL A 339 11.67 -8.69 -24.88
C VAL A 339 12.00 -8.54 -23.39
N GLY A 340 12.70 -7.46 -22.99
CA GLY A 340 13.00 -7.18 -21.59
C GLY A 340 11.75 -7.03 -20.75
N LEU A 341 10.71 -6.31 -21.23
CA LEU A 341 9.43 -6.18 -20.52
C LEU A 341 8.69 -7.52 -20.45
N ALA A 342 8.67 -8.32 -21.54
CA ALA A 342 8.04 -9.63 -21.54
C ALA A 342 8.72 -10.60 -20.55
N LEU A 343 10.06 -10.61 -20.51
CA LEU A 343 10.82 -11.39 -19.53
C LEU A 343 10.55 -10.92 -18.09
N ALA A 344 10.52 -9.62 -17.86
CA ALA A 344 10.20 -9.07 -16.53
C ALA A 344 8.78 -9.47 -16.08
N VAL A 345 7.79 -9.39 -16.98
CA VAL A 345 6.41 -9.86 -16.73
C VAL A 345 6.41 -11.34 -16.38
N ALA A 346 7.07 -12.18 -17.18
CA ALA A 346 7.11 -13.62 -16.97
C ALA A 346 7.80 -13.98 -15.63
N VAL A 347 8.96 -13.39 -15.35
CA VAL A 347 9.72 -13.63 -14.11
C VAL A 347 8.90 -13.18 -12.89
N CYS A 348 8.35 -11.95 -12.88
CA CYS A 348 7.56 -11.46 -11.77
C CYS A 348 6.26 -12.27 -11.58
N ALA A 349 5.62 -12.71 -12.67
CA ALA A 349 4.43 -13.56 -12.60
C ALA A 349 4.76 -14.94 -11.98
N VAL A 350 5.86 -15.56 -12.39
CA VAL A 350 6.30 -16.84 -11.81
C VAL A 350 6.69 -16.68 -10.33
N LEU A 351 7.44 -15.63 -10.00
CA LEU A 351 7.82 -15.35 -8.60
C LEU A 351 6.62 -15.02 -7.72
N SER A 352 5.56 -14.40 -8.27
CA SER A 352 4.34 -14.10 -7.50
C SER A 352 3.58 -15.36 -7.05
N LEU A 353 3.84 -16.52 -7.64
CA LEU A 353 3.24 -17.79 -7.22
C LEU A 353 3.76 -18.28 -5.86
N GLY A 354 4.82 -17.68 -5.32
CA GLY A 354 5.29 -17.92 -3.96
C GLY A 354 5.83 -19.32 -3.70
N LEU A 355 5.61 -19.79 -2.47
CA LEU A 355 6.02 -21.13 -2.01
C LEU A 355 4.93 -22.16 -2.24
N ARG A 356 5.35 -23.40 -2.50
CA ARG A 356 4.44 -24.56 -2.62
C ARG A 356 5.15 -25.82 -2.13
N ASP A 357 4.34 -26.74 -1.60
CA ASP A 357 4.81 -28.06 -1.14
C ASP A 357 6.03 -27.93 -0.21
N VAL A 358 5.94 -26.99 0.76
CA VAL A 358 7.09 -26.58 1.60
C VAL A 358 7.70 -27.73 2.40
N SER A 359 6.92 -28.79 2.66
CA SER A 359 7.36 -29.99 3.39
C SER A 359 7.58 -31.21 2.48
N GLY A 360 7.23 -31.10 1.19
CA GLY A 360 7.26 -32.19 0.23
C GLY A 360 8.48 -32.20 -0.69
N PRO A 361 8.60 -33.19 -1.58
CA PRO A 361 9.68 -33.30 -2.55
C PRO A 361 9.70 -32.16 -3.57
N GLY A 362 8.56 -31.48 -3.78
CA GLY A 362 8.40 -30.35 -4.72
C GLY A 362 8.85 -29.01 -4.20
N LYS A 363 9.29 -28.88 -2.95
CA LYS A 363 9.61 -27.58 -2.30
C LYS A 363 10.64 -26.71 -3.04
N TYR A 364 11.55 -27.32 -3.79
CA TYR A 364 12.57 -26.62 -4.58
C TYR A 364 12.14 -26.30 -6.01
N LEU A 365 10.94 -26.71 -6.45
CA LEU A 365 10.43 -26.42 -7.80
C LEU A 365 9.86 -25.02 -7.95
N THR A 366 9.65 -24.28 -6.86
CA THR A 366 9.18 -22.90 -6.91
C THR A 366 10.36 -21.93 -6.94
N PRO A 367 10.54 -21.12 -8.00
CA PRO A 367 11.63 -20.16 -8.09
C PRO A 367 11.65 -19.12 -6.96
N TYR A 368 10.49 -18.83 -6.35
CA TYR A 368 10.41 -17.95 -5.19
C TYR A 368 11.19 -18.48 -3.97
N ARG A 369 11.39 -19.79 -3.86
CA ARG A 369 12.19 -20.40 -2.78
C ARG A 369 13.61 -19.85 -2.73
N VAL A 370 14.19 -19.57 -3.90
CA VAL A 370 15.52 -18.95 -3.99
C VAL A 370 15.54 -17.54 -3.38
N LEU A 371 14.48 -16.76 -3.60
CA LEU A 371 14.37 -15.45 -2.95
C LEU A 371 14.19 -15.59 -1.44
N TYR A 372 13.29 -16.45 -1.01
CA TYR A 372 12.99 -16.67 0.40
C TYR A 372 14.23 -17.12 1.21
N ASP A 373 15.00 -18.08 0.68
CA ASP A 373 16.14 -18.65 1.40
C ASP A 373 17.44 -17.82 1.29
N LEU A 374 17.64 -17.07 0.19
CA LEU A 374 18.94 -16.48 -0.12
C LEU A 374 18.93 -14.95 -0.25
N ALA A 375 17.76 -14.35 -0.48
CA ALA A 375 17.70 -12.93 -0.77
C ALA A 375 17.25 -12.13 0.47
N PRO A 376 18.09 -11.22 1.01
CA PRO A 376 17.77 -10.49 2.24
C PRO A 376 16.41 -9.79 2.20
N GLY A 377 15.59 -10.04 3.23
CA GLY A 377 14.27 -9.44 3.44
C GLY A 377 13.10 -10.14 2.75
N TRP A 378 13.35 -11.14 1.90
CA TRP A 378 12.26 -11.88 1.25
C TRP A 378 11.62 -12.94 2.15
N ASP A 379 12.34 -13.41 3.16
CA ASP A 379 11.84 -14.24 4.25
C ASP A 379 10.77 -13.52 5.10
N GLY A 380 10.83 -12.20 5.20
CA GLY A 380 9.79 -11.37 5.84
C GLY A 380 8.53 -11.12 4.99
N VAL A 381 8.52 -11.50 3.71
CA VAL A 381 7.37 -11.25 2.80
C VAL A 381 6.33 -12.36 2.92
N ARG A 382 5.21 -12.07 3.59
CA ARG A 382 4.08 -13.00 3.76
C ARG A 382 3.32 -13.29 2.46
N THR A 383 3.18 -12.29 1.57
CA THR A 383 2.26 -12.29 0.44
C THR A 383 3.00 -12.14 -0.89
N PRO A 384 3.57 -13.24 -1.44
CA PRO A 384 4.29 -13.20 -2.72
C PRO A 384 3.46 -12.67 -3.89
N GLY A 385 2.13 -12.86 -3.86
CA GLY A 385 1.19 -12.34 -4.84
C GLY A 385 1.33 -10.85 -5.14
N ARG A 386 1.82 -10.06 -4.20
CA ARG A 386 2.06 -8.61 -4.38
C ARG A 386 3.14 -8.28 -5.43
N LEU A 387 3.95 -9.27 -5.88
CA LEU A 387 4.83 -9.13 -7.06
C LEU A 387 4.04 -8.88 -8.35
N THR A 388 2.73 -9.16 -8.36
CA THR A 388 1.83 -8.78 -9.47
C THR A 388 1.83 -7.27 -9.74
N THR A 389 2.26 -6.44 -8.80
CA THR A 389 2.48 -5.00 -9.02
C THR A 389 3.48 -4.75 -10.14
N LEU A 390 4.61 -5.46 -10.16
CA LEU A 390 5.61 -5.34 -11.22
C LEU A 390 5.15 -6.01 -12.52
N THR A 391 4.47 -7.16 -12.43
CA THR A 391 3.81 -7.81 -13.57
C THR A 391 2.84 -6.85 -14.26
N SER A 392 1.96 -6.20 -13.47
CA SER A 392 0.98 -5.23 -13.96
C SER A 392 1.64 -4.01 -14.59
N LEU A 393 2.74 -3.51 -14.02
CA LEU A 393 3.49 -2.40 -14.62
C LEU A 393 4.04 -2.78 -16.01
N GLY A 394 4.65 -3.96 -16.12
CA GLY A 394 5.17 -4.46 -17.41
C GLY A 394 4.05 -4.62 -18.45
N LEU A 395 2.93 -5.25 -18.08
CA LEU A 395 1.75 -5.39 -18.92
C LEU A 395 1.16 -4.04 -19.33
N ALA A 396 1.04 -3.10 -18.39
CA ALA A 396 0.53 -1.76 -18.66
C ALA A 396 1.39 -0.99 -19.67
N LEU A 397 2.72 -1.07 -19.55
CA LEU A 397 3.64 -0.45 -20.51
C LEU A 397 3.50 -1.07 -21.91
N LEU A 398 3.41 -2.39 -22.00
CA LEU A 398 3.17 -3.10 -23.27
C LEU A 398 1.79 -2.77 -23.84
N ALA A 399 0.74 -2.71 -23.00
CA ALA A 399 -0.61 -2.33 -23.43
C ALA A 399 -0.67 -0.89 -23.97
N GLY A 400 0.07 0.04 -23.35
CA GLY A 400 0.24 1.39 -23.89
C GLY A 400 0.88 1.41 -25.27
N ALA A 401 1.88 0.59 -25.51
CA ALA A 401 2.46 0.41 -26.84
C ALA A 401 1.45 -0.22 -27.81
N GLY A 402 0.68 -1.23 -27.36
CA GLY A 402 -0.36 -1.89 -28.15
C GLY A 402 -1.44 -0.91 -28.61
N LEU A 403 -1.93 -0.05 -27.72
CA LEU A 403 -2.88 0.99 -28.11
C LEU A 403 -2.30 1.90 -29.21
N CYS A 404 -1.01 2.23 -29.14
CA CYS A 404 -0.38 3.01 -30.22
C CYS A 404 -0.32 2.27 -31.55
N VAL A 405 -0.11 0.96 -31.54
CA VAL A 405 -0.17 0.13 -32.75
C VAL A 405 -1.57 0.16 -33.36
N VAL A 406 -2.60 -0.12 -32.54
CA VAL A 406 -4.01 -0.11 -32.95
C VAL A 406 -4.40 1.26 -33.52
N THR A 407 -4.09 2.34 -32.84
CA THR A 407 -4.43 3.70 -33.30
C THR A 407 -3.72 4.10 -34.58
N ARG A 408 -2.45 3.68 -34.77
CA ARG A 408 -1.74 3.87 -36.06
C ARG A 408 -2.40 3.08 -37.19
N TYR A 409 -2.81 1.85 -36.95
CA TYR A 409 -3.51 1.01 -37.90
C TYR A 409 -4.85 1.64 -38.32
N VAL A 410 -5.69 2.03 -37.33
CA VAL A 410 -6.97 2.70 -37.58
C VAL A 410 -6.78 3.98 -38.39
N ARG A 411 -5.80 4.83 -38.04
CA ARG A 411 -5.52 6.05 -38.81
C ARG A 411 -5.12 5.77 -40.27
N ARG A 412 -4.36 4.70 -40.52
CA ARG A 412 -4.00 4.30 -41.91
C ARG A 412 -5.21 3.82 -42.68
N ARG A 413 -6.08 3.00 -42.06
CA ARG A 413 -7.31 2.50 -42.69
C ARG A 413 -8.35 3.59 -42.92
N ALA A 414 -8.45 4.56 -42.05
CA ALA A 414 -9.35 5.70 -42.17
C ALA A 414 -8.73 6.87 -42.95
N ALA A 415 -7.61 6.70 -43.65
CA ALA A 415 -6.92 7.78 -44.36
C ALA A 415 -7.77 8.38 -45.51
N SER A 416 -8.72 7.62 -46.05
CA SER A 416 -9.68 8.06 -47.07
C SER A 416 -10.81 8.94 -46.54
N LEU A 417 -10.97 9.04 -45.21
CA LEU A 417 -12.02 9.89 -44.63
C LEU A 417 -11.66 11.37 -44.77
N PRO A 418 -12.60 12.25 -45.16
CA PRO A 418 -12.33 13.67 -45.38
C PRO A 418 -11.97 14.40 -44.06
N GLY A 419 -11.15 15.44 -44.19
CA GLY A 419 -10.82 16.36 -43.11
C GLY A 419 -10.13 15.69 -41.92
N HIS A 420 -10.76 15.68 -40.75
CA HIS A 420 -10.23 15.14 -39.51
C HIS A 420 -10.72 13.70 -39.22
N GLY A 421 -11.40 13.04 -40.15
CA GLY A 421 -12.07 11.74 -39.97
C GLY A 421 -11.12 10.64 -39.45
N ALA A 422 -9.92 10.50 -40.00
CA ALA A 422 -8.94 9.52 -39.55
C ALA A 422 -8.44 9.78 -38.11
N ARG A 423 -8.34 11.05 -37.70
CA ARG A 423 -7.96 11.41 -36.31
C ARG A 423 -9.11 11.12 -35.36
N ALA A 424 -10.35 11.45 -35.75
CA ALA A 424 -11.54 11.17 -34.95
C ALA A 424 -11.74 9.66 -34.72
N ALA A 425 -11.59 8.84 -35.79
CA ALA A 425 -11.67 7.39 -35.70
C ALA A 425 -10.63 6.81 -34.73
N ALA A 426 -9.38 7.26 -34.82
CA ALA A 426 -8.31 6.81 -33.92
C ALA A 426 -8.56 7.28 -32.47
N ALA A 427 -9.09 8.48 -32.26
CA ALA A 427 -9.47 8.97 -30.95
C ALA A 427 -10.63 8.16 -30.35
N GLY A 428 -11.67 7.86 -31.14
CA GLY A 428 -12.80 7.02 -30.74
C GLY A 428 -12.35 5.62 -30.28
N VAL A 429 -11.51 4.94 -31.08
CA VAL A 429 -10.96 3.63 -30.71
C VAL A 429 -10.09 3.72 -29.45
N SER A 430 -9.29 4.79 -29.28
CA SER A 430 -8.50 4.98 -28.06
C SER A 430 -9.42 5.14 -26.83
N THR A 431 -10.48 5.92 -26.94
CA THR A 431 -11.46 6.13 -25.86
C THR A 431 -12.17 4.83 -25.51
N LEU A 432 -12.61 4.05 -26.50
CA LEU A 432 -13.24 2.76 -26.28
C LEU A 432 -12.32 1.76 -25.56
N LEU A 433 -11.06 1.62 -25.99
CA LEU A 433 -10.13 0.69 -25.39
C LEU A 433 -9.68 1.11 -23.98
N VAL A 434 -9.47 2.41 -23.74
CA VAL A 434 -9.22 2.94 -22.39
C VAL A 434 -10.47 2.76 -21.52
N GLY A 435 -11.66 3.02 -22.08
CA GLY A 435 -12.92 2.76 -21.40
C GLY A 435 -13.08 1.29 -21.00
N ALA A 436 -12.73 0.34 -21.90
CA ALA A 436 -12.76 -1.09 -21.60
C ALA A 436 -11.81 -1.46 -20.45
N ILE A 437 -10.57 -0.93 -20.43
CA ILE A 437 -9.65 -1.12 -19.31
C ILE A 437 -10.26 -0.63 -17.99
N LEU A 438 -10.86 0.56 -17.98
CA LEU A 438 -11.49 1.13 -16.79
C LEU A 438 -12.70 0.31 -16.33
N VAL A 439 -13.56 -0.11 -17.29
CA VAL A 439 -14.76 -0.93 -16.99
C VAL A 439 -14.38 -2.28 -16.41
N GLU A 440 -13.32 -2.93 -16.89
CA GLU A 440 -12.81 -4.18 -16.29
C GLU A 440 -12.32 -3.99 -14.86
N GLY A 441 -11.80 -2.81 -14.52
CA GLY A 441 -11.35 -2.44 -13.18
C GLY A 441 -12.44 -1.85 -12.28
N LEU A 442 -13.71 -1.77 -12.74
CA LEU A 442 -14.82 -1.30 -11.91
C LEU A 442 -15.34 -2.42 -11.00
N GLY A 443 -15.62 -2.02 -9.78
CA GLY A 443 -16.33 -2.82 -8.79
C GLY A 443 -16.81 -1.92 -7.65
N PRO A 444 -17.90 -2.28 -6.95
CA PRO A 444 -18.31 -1.56 -5.76
C PRO A 444 -17.20 -1.64 -4.70
N ILE A 445 -16.88 -0.51 -4.13
CA ILE A 445 -16.06 -0.38 -2.93
C ILE A 445 -17.02 -0.05 -1.80
N GLU A 446 -17.08 -0.89 -0.80
CA GLU A 446 -17.85 -0.58 0.41
C GLU A 446 -17.24 0.63 1.11
N HIS A 447 -18.10 1.47 1.69
CA HIS A 447 -17.69 2.66 2.41
C HIS A 447 -18.48 2.72 3.74
N PRO A 448 -18.14 1.83 4.72
CA PRO A 448 -18.79 1.88 6.02
C PRO A 448 -18.48 3.21 6.72
N SER A 449 -19.48 3.73 7.43
CA SER A 449 -19.30 4.90 8.29
C SER A 449 -18.46 4.53 9.51
N VAL A 450 -17.49 5.40 9.82
CA VAL A 450 -16.56 5.20 10.93
C VAL A 450 -17.22 5.67 12.24
N PRO A 451 -17.38 4.79 13.25
CA PRO A 451 -17.97 5.16 14.50
C PRO A 451 -17.15 6.22 15.24
N GLU A 452 -17.83 7.20 15.83
CA GLU A 452 -17.18 8.19 16.69
C GLU A 452 -16.82 7.59 18.06
N ALA A 453 -15.77 8.15 18.68
CA ALA A 453 -15.37 7.77 20.03
C ALA A 453 -16.41 8.27 21.04
N PRO A 454 -16.88 7.44 22.00
CA PRO A 454 -17.77 7.88 23.07
C PRO A 454 -17.13 9.02 23.86
N PRO A 455 -17.86 10.13 24.15
CA PRO A 455 -17.29 11.30 24.84
C PRO A 455 -16.67 10.97 26.21
N GLY A 456 -17.26 10.03 26.94
CA GLY A 456 -16.78 9.60 28.26
C GLY A 456 -15.39 8.95 28.23
N GLN A 457 -14.93 8.43 27.08
CA GLN A 457 -13.60 7.85 26.95
C GLN A 457 -12.48 8.86 27.26
N ARG A 458 -12.69 10.15 27.03
CA ARG A 458 -11.69 11.21 27.28
C ARG A 458 -11.34 11.36 28.76
N LEU A 459 -12.17 10.83 29.68
CA LEU A 459 -11.93 10.85 31.13
C LEU A 459 -11.00 9.71 31.58
N ALA A 460 -10.69 8.76 30.72
CA ALA A 460 -9.84 7.63 31.04
C ALA A 460 -8.38 8.06 31.21
N VAL A 461 -7.77 7.68 32.33
CA VAL A 461 -6.36 7.97 32.63
C VAL A 461 -5.48 6.88 32.01
N PRO A 462 -4.48 7.23 31.18
CA PRO A 462 -3.58 6.25 30.58
C PRO A 462 -2.55 5.70 31.58
N PRO A 463 -2.00 4.49 31.34
CA PRO A 463 -2.29 3.56 30.25
C PRO A 463 -3.69 2.95 30.36
N GLN A 464 -4.33 2.73 29.20
CA GLN A 464 -5.72 2.29 29.09
C GLN A 464 -5.81 0.88 28.47
N LEU A 465 -6.84 0.12 28.87
CA LEU A 465 -7.31 -1.06 28.14
C LEU A 465 -8.76 -0.83 27.74
N HIS A 466 -9.09 -0.99 26.48
CA HIS A 466 -10.46 -0.92 25.97
C HIS A 466 -11.06 -2.32 25.86
N LEU A 467 -12.30 -2.51 26.29
CA LEU A 467 -13.07 -3.74 26.19
C LEU A 467 -14.36 -3.51 25.38
N PRO A 468 -14.72 -4.42 24.46
CA PRO A 468 -14.10 -5.72 24.25
C PRO A 468 -12.72 -5.63 23.60
N TRP A 469 -11.85 -6.60 23.89
CA TRP A 469 -10.50 -6.69 23.34
C TRP A 469 -10.51 -7.60 22.10
N GLU A 470 -9.70 -7.31 21.08
CA GLU A 470 -9.54 -7.96 19.75
C GLU A 470 -10.62 -7.62 18.72
N SER A 471 -11.86 -7.95 18.98
CA SER A 471 -12.92 -7.89 17.95
C SER A 471 -13.13 -6.50 17.33
N VAL A 472 -12.76 -5.45 18.05
CA VAL A 472 -12.96 -4.05 17.65
C VAL A 472 -11.71 -3.18 17.86
N ASP A 473 -10.55 -3.78 18.03
CA ASP A 473 -9.31 -3.07 18.35
C ASP A 473 -8.93 -2.02 17.30
N PHE A 474 -9.21 -2.26 16.02
CA PHE A 474 -9.01 -1.26 14.97
C PHE A 474 -9.73 0.06 15.26
N ARG A 475 -10.94 0.02 15.86
CA ARG A 475 -11.67 1.24 16.28
C ARG A 475 -11.00 1.90 17.46
N HIS A 476 -10.57 1.13 18.47
CA HIS A 476 -9.90 1.65 19.66
C HIS A 476 -8.57 2.31 19.30
N ILE A 477 -7.80 1.69 18.39
CA ILE A 477 -6.55 2.24 17.84
C ILE A 477 -6.83 3.55 17.09
N TYR A 478 -7.83 3.57 16.21
CA TYR A 478 -8.24 4.79 15.50
C TYR A 478 -8.66 5.89 16.49
N TRP A 479 -9.48 5.60 17.50
CA TRP A 479 -9.90 6.58 18.50
C TRP A 479 -8.73 7.11 19.33
N SER A 480 -7.67 6.32 19.52
CA SER A 480 -6.47 6.76 20.25
C SER A 480 -5.74 7.91 19.54
N THR A 481 -6.04 8.20 18.25
CA THR A 481 -5.51 9.40 17.57
C THR A 481 -5.93 10.71 18.23
N ALA A 482 -6.90 10.67 19.14
CA ALA A 482 -7.24 11.78 20.03
C ALA A 482 -6.21 11.92 21.17
N GLY A 483 -5.01 12.42 20.86
CA GLY A 483 -3.94 12.68 21.82
C GLY A 483 -3.00 11.52 22.10
N PHE A 484 -3.16 10.40 21.41
CA PHE A 484 -2.29 9.23 21.46
C PHE A 484 -1.99 8.69 22.86
N PRO A 485 -3.01 8.52 23.74
CA PRO A 485 -2.78 7.90 25.03
C PRO A 485 -2.24 6.48 24.85
N PRO A 486 -1.29 6.01 25.69
CA PRO A 486 -0.89 4.61 25.71
C PRO A 486 -2.07 3.68 25.95
N ILE A 487 -2.29 2.73 25.01
CA ILE A 487 -3.34 1.70 25.10
C ILE A 487 -2.72 0.30 25.00
N VAL A 488 -3.28 -0.66 25.73
CA VAL A 488 -2.87 -2.07 25.69
C VAL A 488 -3.35 -2.74 24.40
N ASN A 489 -4.50 -2.31 23.90
CA ASN A 489 -5.06 -2.76 22.63
C ASN A 489 -4.09 -2.53 21.49
N GLY A 490 -4.12 -3.41 20.49
CA GLY A 490 -3.29 -3.33 19.31
C GLY A 490 -3.83 -4.17 18.17
N ALA A 491 -3.39 -3.88 16.96
CA ALA A 491 -3.60 -4.71 15.78
C ALA A 491 -2.31 -4.69 14.95
N GLY A 492 -1.92 -5.83 14.42
CA GLY A 492 -0.68 -5.99 13.70
C GLY A 492 -0.69 -7.18 12.75
N ALA A 493 0.44 -7.48 12.17
CA ALA A 493 0.61 -8.63 11.29
C ALA A 493 0.82 -9.95 12.05
N PHE A 494 0.94 -9.89 13.38
CA PHE A 494 1.00 -10.99 14.34
C PHE A 494 0.51 -10.51 15.71
N ASP A 495 0.15 -11.44 16.59
CA ASP A 495 -0.22 -11.16 17.98
C ASP A 495 0.94 -11.55 18.90
N PRO A 496 1.50 -10.60 19.69
CA PRO A 496 2.54 -10.91 20.65
C PRO A 496 2.08 -11.94 21.71
N GLU A 497 2.89 -12.96 21.95
CA GLU A 497 2.56 -14.02 22.91
C GLU A 497 2.27 -13.47 24.31
N SER A 498 2.98 -12.41 24.72
CA SER A 498 2.76 -11.71 25.98
C SER A 498 1.36 -11.09 26.09
N MET A 499 0.84 -10.56 24.99
CA MET A 499 -0.53 -9.98 24.94
C MET A 499 -1.58 -11.07 24.96
N TYR A 500 -1.36 -12.18 24.25
CA TYR A 500 -2.22 -13.35 24.32
C TYR A 500 -2.32 -13.90 25.76
N LYS A 501 -1.18 -14.09 26.44
CA LYS A 501 -1.13 -14.54 27.84
C LYS A 501 -1.80 -13.56 28.81
N LEU A 502 -1.74 -12.26 28.54
CA LEU A 502 -2.41 -11.26 29.35
C LEU A 502 -3.94 -11.30 29.14
N ARG A 503 -4.39 -11.55 27.93
CA ARG A 503 -5.83 -11.57 27.60
C ARG A 503 -6.58 -12.67 28.34
N LEU A 504 -6.00 -13.87 28.47
CA LEU A 504 -6.65 -15.02 29.11
C LEU A 504 -7.24 -14.69 30.50
N PRO A 505 -6.50 -14.12 31.48
CA PRO A 505 -7.11 -13.72 32.75
C PRO A 505 -8.06 -12.54 32.63
N VAL A 506 -7.94 -11.70 31.58
CA VAL A 506 -8.77 -10.50 31.38
C VAL A 506 -10.14 -10.85 30.81
N GLU A 507 -10.34 -12.01 30.21
CA GLU A 507 -11.66 -12.47 29.73
C GLU A 507 -12.70 -12.54 30.84
N SER A 508 -12.28 -12.80 32.10
CA SER A 508 -13.15 -12.83 33.25
C SER A 508 -13.39 -11.47 33.93
N PHE A 509 -12.78 -10.41 33.44
CA PHE A 509 -12.88 -9.04 34.02
C PHE A 509 -14.35 -8.59 34.23
N PRO A 510 -14.61 -7.90 35.37
CA PRO A 510 -13.75 -7.60 36.52
C PRO A 510 -13.79 -8.72 37.56
N ASP A 511 -12.63 -9.27 37.88
CA ASP A 511 -12.41 -10.18 39.00
C ASP A 511 -11.00 -9.99 39.60
N GLY A 512 -10.68 -10.74 40.66
CA GLY A 512 -9.39 -10.61 41.34
C GLY A 512 -8.18 -10.89 40.46
N PRO A 513 -8.14 -12.01 39.69
CA PRO A 513 -7.06 -12.36 38.78
C PRO A 513 -6.84 -11.30 37.68
N SER A 514 -7.90 -10.90 36.96
CA SER A 514 -7.82 -9.92 35.87
C SER A 514 -7.34 -8.55 36.34
N VAL A 515 -7.93 -8.04 37.46
CA VAL A 515 -7.53 -6.77 38.05
C VAL A 515 -6.08 -6.81 38.53
N SER A 516 -5.63 -7.93 39.12
CA SER A 516 -4.24 -8.11 39.55
C SER A 516 -3.27 -8.16 38.36
N ALA A 517 -3.61 -8.82 37.27
CA ALA A 517 -2.80 -8.86 36.04
C ALA A 517 -2.64 -7.44 35.45
N LEU A 518 -3.73 -6.71 35.29
CA LEU A 518 -3.71 -5.35 34.73
C LEU A 518 -2.95 -4.36 35.63
N ARG A 519 -3.08 -4.49 36.95
CA ARG A 519 -2.32 -3.64 37.90
C ARG A 519 -0.81 -3.94 37.86
N ARG A 520 -0.41 -5.22 37.70
CA ARG A 520 1.01 -5.57 37.52
C ARG A 520 1.58 -4.99 36.23
N LEU A 521 0.78 -4.97 35.16
CA LEU A 521 1.18 -4.34 33.90
C LEU A 521 1.32 -2.81 34.04
N GLY A 522 0.57 -2.19 34.96
CA GLY A 522 0.54 -0.75 35.18
C GLY A 522 -0.62 -0.04 34.49
N VAL A 523 -1.64 -0.79 34.03
CA VAL A 523 -2.90 -0.21 33.50
C VAL A 523 -3.58 0.61 34.58
N ARG A 524 -4.01 1.81 34.20
CA ARG A 524 -4.72 2.73 35.13
C ARG A 524 -6.21 2.71 34.93
N THR A 525 -6.68 2.57 33.68
CA THR A 525 -8.12 2.57 33.43
C THR A 525 -8.47 1.45 32.44
N VAL A 526 -9.50 0.67 32.77
CA VAL A 526 -10.20 -0.19 31.80
C VAL A 526 -11.45 0.55 31.35
N VAL A 527 -11.58 0.72 30.04
CA VAL A 527 -12.71 1.38 29.38
C VAL A 527 -13.61 0.31 28.79
N LEU A 528 -14.77 0.09 29.35
CA LEU A 528 -15.76 -0.85 28.82
C LEU A 528 -16.75 -0.09 27.93
N HIS A 529 -16.97 -0.60 26.71
CA HIS A 529 -17.93 -0.09 25.74
C HIS A 529 -19.19 -0.96 25.76
N PRO A 530 -20.26 -0.58 26.49
CA PRO A 530 -21.42 -1.45 26.72
C PRO A 530 -22.19 -1.83 25.45
N ASP A 531 -22.12 -1.01 24.41
CA ASP A 531 -22.72 -1.21 23.09
C ASP A 531 -21.97 -2.23 22.23
N GLN A 532 -20.74 -2.60 22.61
CA GLN A 532 -19.85 -3.46 21.80
C GLN A 532 -19.60 -4.83 22.46
N VAL A 533 -20.04 -5.05 23.69
CA VAL A 533 -19.71 -6.28 24.46
C VAL A 533 -20.67 -7.44 24.25
N VAL A 534 -21.77 -7.25 23.55
CA VAL A 534 -22.75 -8.33 23.30
C VAL A 534 -22.09 -9.48 22.54
N GLY A 535 -22.24 -10.71 23.03
CA GLY A 535 -21.60 -11.88 22.46
C GLY A 535 -20.11 -12.03 22.75
N THR A 536 -19.53 -11.17 23.60
CA THR A 536 -18.12 -11.26 24.03
C THR A 536 -18.00 -11.75 25.47
N PRO A 537 -16.81 -12.18 25.94
CA PRO A 537 -16.59 -12.55 27.35
C PRO A 537 -16.96 -11.46 28.34
N TRP A 538 -17.00 -10.20 27.93
CA TRP A 538 -17.26 -9.02 28.77
C TRP A 538 -18.73 -8.58 28.79
N GLU A 539 -19.65 -9.29 28.15
CA GLU A 539 -21.08 -8.93 28.06
C GLU A 539 -21.69 -8.62 29.44
N HIS A 540 -21.28 -9.36 30.47
CA HIS A 540 -21.77 -9.18 31.82
C HIS A 540 -20.87 -8.35 32.74
N ALA A 541 -19.74 -7.80 32.24
CA ALA A 541 -18.74 -7.09 33.02
C ALA A 541 -19.34 -5.86 33.78
N ALA A 542 -20.28 -5.16 33.14
CA ALA A 542 -20.96 -4.00 33.74
C ALA A 542 -21.79 -4.35 34.97
N ARG A 543 -22.25 -5.61 35.12
CA ARG A 543 -23.14 -6.05 36.21
C ARG A 543 -22.38 -6.74 37.34
N LYS A 544 -21.12 -7.20 37.11
CA LYS A 544 -20.34 -7.89 38.14
C LYS A 544 -20.07 -6.99 39.35
N PRO A 545 -20.07 -7.53 40.58
CA PRO A 545 -19.76 -6.76 41.78
C PRO A 545 -18.27 -6.37 41.79
N VAL A 546 -17.98 -5.15 42.24
CA VAL A 546 -16.60 -4.62 42.27
C VAL A 546 -16.19 -4.10 43.67
N ALA A 547 -17.06 -4.19 44.66
CA ALA A 547 -16.86 -3.59 45.99
C ALA A 547 -15.59 -4.10 46.71
N GLN A 548 -15.19 -5.37 46.47
CA GLN A 548 -14.00 -5.97 47.07
C GLN A 548 -12.75 -5.86 46.20
N LEU A 549 -12.84 -5.29 44.98
CA LEU A 549 -11.73 -5.15 44.06
C LEU A 549 -11.03 -3.78 44.23
N PRO A 550 -9.71 -3.71 44.06
CA PRO A 550 -8.96 -2.46 44.17
C PRO A 550 -9.15 -1.57 42.93
N LEU A 551 -10.40 -1.21 42.65
CA LEU A 551 -10.78 -0.33 41.54
C LEU A 551 -12.04 0.50 41.93
N VAL A 552 -12.30 1.55 41.13
CA VAL A 552 -13.51 2.35 41.18
C VAL A 552 -14.21 2.28 39.83
N ARG A 553 -15.51 1.96 39.85
CA ARG A 553 -16.34 1.95 38.63
C ARG A 553 -17.15 3.23 38.52
N THR A 554 -17.00 3.94 37.41
CA THR A 554 -17.72 5.19 37.13
C THR A 554 -18.40 5.06 35.77
N ARG A 555 -19.66 5.46 35.66
CA ARG A 555 -20.33 5.59 34.35
C ARG A 555 -20.03 6.97 33.78
N ALA A 556 -19.61 7.01 32.56
CA ALA A 556 -19.35 8.21 31.78
C ALA A 556 -20.11 8.09 30.45
N ASP A 557 -20.31 9.20 29.75
CA ASP A 557 -21.10 9.24 28.53
C ASP A 557 -20.61 8.20 27.49
N GLY A 558 -21.44 7.19 27.24
CA GLY A 558 -21.19 6.07 26.31
C GLY A 558 -20.24 4.97 26.82
N VAL A 559 -19.60 5.08 27.98
CA VAL A 559 -18.65 4.11 28.52
C VAL A 559 -18.78 3.85 30.01
N ILE A 560 -18.18 2.74 30.47
CA ILE A 560 -17.96 2.49 31.90
C ILE A 560 -16.46 2.47 32.15
N LEU A 561 -15.99 3.33 33.03
CA LEU A 561 -14.59 3.44 33.41
C LEU A 561 -14.35 2.66 34.71
N TYR A 562 -13.33 1.77 34.67
CA TYR A 562 -12.84 1.10 35.87
C TYR A 562 -11.43 1.62 36.15
N THR A 563 -11.34 2.59 37.08
CA THR A 563 -10.06 3.17 37.51
C THR A 563 -9.41 2.24 38.51
N LEU A 564 -8.26 1.68 38.15
CA LEU A 564 -7.50 0.76 39.01
C LEU A 564 -6.69 1.54 40.04
N ARG A 565 -6.77 1.14 41.33
CA ARG A 565 -5.91 1.70 42.36
C ARG A 565 -4.46 1.25 42.11
N PRO A 566 -3.47 2.15 42.25
CA PRO A 566 -2.07 1.78 42.01
C PRO A 566 -1.66 0.54 42.84
N GLY A 567 -0.95 -0.41 42.20
CA GLY A 567 -0.27 -1.49 42.91
C GLY A 567 1.03 -0.98 43.52
N ALA A 568 1.66 -1.78 44.42
CA ALA A 568 3.03 -1.52 44.79
C ALA A 568 3.93 -1.47 43.54
N PRO A 569 4.90 -0.53 43.44
CA PRO A 569 5.72 -0.39 42.26
C PRO A 569 6.51 -1.68 41.99
N VAL A 570 6.30 -2.28 40.83
CA VAL A 570 7.16 -3.37 40.35
C VAL A 570 8.50 -2.74 39.98
N LYS A 571 9.58 -3.13 40.66
CA LYS A 571 10.93 -2.76 40.25
C LYS A 571 11.14 -3.26 38.81
N ARG A 572 11.28 -2.32 37.86
CA ARG A 572 11.71 -2.65 36.50
C ARG A 572 13.08 -3.31 36.58
N ARG A 573 13.20 -4.54 36.12
CA ARG A 573 14.47 -5.20 35.85
C ARG A 573 14.98 -4.80 34.46
#